data_b5427203d7e7020d6ff05965cc4659cc
#
_entry.id   b5427203d7e7020d6ff05965cc4659cc
#
_cell.length_a   1.000
_cell.length_b   1.000
_cell.length_c   1.000
_cell.angle_alpha   90.00
_cell.angle_beta   90.00
_cell.angle_gamma   90.00
#
_symmetry.space_group_name_H-M   'P 1'
#
loop_
_entity.id
_entity.type
_entity.pdbx_description
1 polymer ?
#
loop_
_entity_poly.entity_id
_entity_poly.type
_entity_poly.pdbx_seq_one_letter_code
_entity_poly.pdbx_strand_id
1 'polypeptide(L)'
;MKIDRLELFHLRLPLVRPFETSFGRVSEKETILIRVESGGIPGWGEAPVAAAPGYSYETVQTAWHIIKDFLAPRLKDIEIARAGPIAEFFGFVRGHPMAKAGIEMAILDLFARREGRPLSQLLGGRVEEIPTGISLGIESRIEDLLGQVEQAAARGYRRIKIKIKPRWDVDVMAAVRKRFASIPLMVDANAAYSLADTDHLRRLDEFGLMMIEQPLDHDDLLDHARLQALLETPVCLDESVKSYADARRAIEVKACRVINIKQARVGGPFAAKALHDVCLAKGMPVWCGGLLETGVGRAHNIALATLPGFTLPGDISASERYWKEDIIDPPVTVGPNGMIAVPTGPGLGYTVVESRVRQRTLRRETLLGTP
;
A
#
# COMPACT_ATOMS: atom_id res chain seq x y z
N MET A 1 -20.73 -19.84 1.50
CA MET A 1 -19.57 -20.21 2.33
C MET A 1 -19.70 -19.51 3.67
N LYS A 2 -19.66 -20.25 4.78
CA LYS A 2 -19.61 -19.69 6.14
C LYS A 2 -18.17 -19.63 6.61
N ILE A 3 -17.83 -18.67 7.43
CA ILE A 3 -16.51 -18.58 8.07
C ILE A 3 -16.58 -19.39 9.36
N ASP A 4 -15.80 -20.48 9.43
CA ASP A 4 -15.78 -21.38 10.58
C ASP A 4 -14.87 -20.85 11.69
N ARG A 5 -13.78 -20.13 11.30
CA ARG A 5 -12.78 -19.60 12.22
C ARG A 5 -12.27 -18.24 11.75
N LEU A 6 -12.06 -17.33 12.68
CA LEU A 6 -11.38 -16.06 12.45
C LEU A 6 -10.40 -15.80 13.59
N GLU A 7 -9.15 -15.56 13.25
CA GLU A 7 -8.07 -15.28 14.16
C GLU A 7 -7.38 -13.97 13.81
N LEU A 8 -7.02 -13.22 14.83
CA LEU A 8 -6.20 -12.02 14.73
C LEU A 8 -4.83 -12.26 15.34
N PHE A 9 -3.80 -11.76 14.68
CA PHE A 9 -2.42 -11.76 15.16
C PHE A 9 -1.89 -10.32 15.09
N HIS A 10 -1.58 -9.73 16.24
CA HIS A 10 -0.83 -8.48 16.29
C HIS A 10 0.65 -8.81 16.17
N LEU A 11 1.25 -8.45 15.05
CA LEU A 11 2.65 -8.70 14.77
C LEU A 11 3.50 -7.46 15.02
N ARG A 12 4.76 -7.69 15.41
CA ARG A 12 5.83 -6.69 15.42
C ARG A 12 7.04 -7.25 14.69
N LEU A 13 7.49 -6.54 13.67
CA LEU A 13 8.62 -6.93 12.83
C LEU A 13 9.67 -5.81 12.81
N PRO A 14 10.93 -6.10 13.16
CA PRO A 14 12.02 -5.14 13.02
C PRO A 14 12.32 -4.90 11.54
N LEU A 15 12.49 -3.63 11.17
CA LEU A 15 12.97 -3.25 9.85
C LEU A 15 14.48 -3.50 9.73
N VAL A 16 14.94 -3.90 8.55
CA VAL A 16 16.38 -4.04 8.24
C VAL A 16 17.12 -2.70 8.42
N ARG A 17 16.44 -1.60 8.10
CA ARG A 17 16.89 -0.22 8.32
C ARG A 17 15.72 0.63 8.78
N PRO A 18 15.94 1.57 9.70
CA PRO A 18 14.91 2.56 10.03
C PRO A 18 14.40 3.28 8.78
N PHE A 19 13.13 3.61 8.76
CA PHE A 19 12.49 4.34 7.67
C PHE A 19 11.95 5.66 8.19
N GLU A 20 12.46 6.78 7.64
CA GLU A 20 12.07 8.13 8.03
C GLU A 20 11.24 8.80 6.94
N THR A 21 10.15 9.42 7.35
CA THR A 21 9.23 10.23 6.55
C THR A 21 9.17 11.65 7.12
N SER A 22 8.38 12.53 6.53
CA SER A 22 8.18 13.88 7.06
C SER A 22 7.56 13.92 8.46
N PHE A 23 6.75 12.90 8.83
CA PHE A 23 6.03 12.83 10.12
C PHE A 23 6.66 11.90 11.17
N GLY A 24 7.79 11.25 10.86
CA GLY A 24 8.47 10.44 11.86
C GLY A 24 9.37 9.35 11.30
N ARG A 25 10.06 8.66 12.23
CA ARG A 25 11.00 7.59 11.96
C ARG A 25 10.55 6.32 12.66
N VAL A 26 10.53 5.20 11.93
CA VAL A 26 10.16 3.88 12.45
C VAL A 26 11.31 2.90 12.26
N SER A 27 11.58 2.08 13.27
CA SER A 27 12.54 0.97 13.25
C SER A 27 11.85 -0.40 13.30
N GLU A 28 10.58 -0.42 13.66
CA GLU A 28 9.75 -1.61 13.74
C GLU A 28 8.38 -1.33 13.12
N LYS A 29 7.83 -2.30 12.43
CA LYS A 29 6.46 -2.26 11.90
C LYS A 29 5.56 -3.10 12.79
N GLU A 30 4.47 -2.50 13.26
CA GLU A 30 3.34 -3.24 13.82
C GLU A 30 2.22 -3.36 12.78
N THR A 31 1.53 -4.50 12.78
CA THR A 31 0.44 -4.79 11.84
C THR A 31 -0.52 -5.83 12.44
N ILE A 32 -1.72 -5.96 11.89
CA ILE A 32 -2.63 -7.05 12.23
C ILE A 32 -2.71 -8.00 11.04
N LEU A 33 -2.29 -9.24 11.27
CA LEU A 33 -2.54 -10.34 10.33
C LEU A 33 -3.87 -11.00 10.70
N ILE A 34 -4.65 -11.34 9.70
CA ILE A 34 -5.98 -11.92 9.83
C ILE A 34 -5.98 -13.28 9.13
N ARG A 35 -6.39 -14.32 9.84
CA ARG A 35 -6.63 -15.64 9.27
C ARG A 35 -8.12 -15.96 9.38
N VAL A 36 -8.73 -16.30 8.26
CA VAL A 36 -10.07 -16.88 8.20
C VAL A 36 -9.98 -18.33 7.75
N GLU A 37 -10.96 -19.16 8.10
CA GLU A 37 -11.01 -20.54 7.67
C GLU A 37 -12.45 -20.93 7.36
N SER A 38 -12.63 -21.78 6.32
CA SER A 38 -13.88 -22.40 5.96
C SER A 38 -13.63 -23.78 5.38
N GLY A 39 -14.24 -24.81 5.97
CA GLY A 39 -14.06 -26.20 5.53
C GLY A 39 -12.59 -26.66 5.53
N GLY A 40 -11.80 -26.20 6.51
CA GLY A 40 -10.37 -26.54 6.64
C GLY A 40 -9.43 -25.77 5.67
N ILE A 41 -9.95 -24.90 4.83
CA ILE A 41 -9.13 -24.06 3.92
C ILE A 41 -8.88 -22.71 4.59
N PRO A 42 -7.60 -22.29 4.80
CA PRO A 42 -7.28 -20.97 5.35
C PRO A 42 -7.23 -19.91 4.26
N GLY A 43 -7.54 -18.67 4.65
CA GLY A 43 -7.26 -17.47 3.88
C GLY A 43 -6.60 -16.42 4.75
N TRP A 44 -5.68 -15.66 4.19
CA TRP A 44 -4.85 -14.70 4.91
C TRP A 44 -5.02 -13.29 4.37
N GLY A 45 -5.13 -12.32 5.27
CA GLY A 45 -5.18 -10.91 4.97
C GLY A 45 -4.39 -10.08 5.98
N GLU A 46 -4.14 -8.82 5.66
CA GLU A 46 -3.39 -7.92 6.50
C GLU A 46 -4.09 -6.57 6.60
N ALA A 47 -4.29 -6.07 7.81
CA ALA A 47 -4.60 -4.68 8.09
C ALA A 47 -3.29 -3.97 8.45
N PRO A 48 -2.64 -3.27 7.50
CA PRO A 48 -1.28 -2.73 7.67
C PRO A 48 -1.27 -1.43 8.47
N VAL A 49 -2.00 -1.41 9.56
CA VAL A 49 -2.06 -0.32 10.54
C VAL A 49 -0.70 -0.13 11.24
N ALA A 50 -0.55 0.96 11.98
CA ALA A 50 0.66 1.25 12.74
C ALA A 50 0.36 1.29 14.25
N ALA A 51 1.42 1.34 15.07
CA ALA A 51 1.28 1.53 16.51
C ALA A 51 0.70 2.91 16.86
N ALA A 52 1.06 3.94 16.05
CA ALA A 52 0.65 5.33 16.26
C ALA A 52 -0.08 5.89 15.02
N PRO A 53 -1.00 6.87 15.19
CA PRO A 53 -1.80 7.45 14.11
C PRO A 53 -1.03 8.52 13.31
N GLY A 54 0.10 8.15 12.69
CA GLY A 54 0.91 9.07 11.89
C GLY A 54 0.45 9.19 10.44
N TYR A 55 0.36 8.04 9.75
CA TYR A 55 -0.10 8.01 8.36
C TYR A 55 -1.63 8.00 8.24
N SER A 56 -2.30 7.30 9.12
CA SER A 56 -3.76 7.14 9.17
C SER A 56 -4.24 7.29 10.60
N TYR A 57 -5.51 7.63 10.78
CA TYR A 57 -6.16 7.63 12.08
C TYR A 57 -6.34 6.22 12.67
N GLU A 58 -6.19 5.15 11.86
CA GLU A 58 -6.26 3.78 12.35
C GLU A 58 -4.91 3.34 12.93
N THR A 59 -4.98 2.75 14.12
CA THR A 59 -3.86 2.10 14.80
C THR A 59 -4.16 0.63 15.02
N VAL A 60 -3.16 -0.16 15.45
CA VAL A 60 -3.38 -1.56 15.86
C VAL A 60 -4.54 -1.66 16.86
N GLN A 61 -4.60 -0.77 17.87
CA GLN A 61 -5.63 -0.83 18.89
C GLN A 61 -7.02 -0.52 18.36
N THR A 62 -7.16 0.54 17.55
CA THR A 62 -8.46 0.91 16.99
C THR A 62 -8.95 -0.12 15.98
N ALA A 63 -8.08 -0.63 15.10
CA ALA A 63 -8.44 -1.65 14.13
C ALA A 63 -8.77 -2.99 14.81
N TRP A 64 -8.02 -3.38 15.85
CA TRP A 64 -8.31 -4.58 16.65
C TRP A 64 -9.69 -4.51 17.29
N HIS A 65 -10.01 -3.40 17.96
CA HIS A 65 -11.31 -3.16 18.56
C HIS A 65 -12.43 -3.25 17.51
N ILE A 66 -12.29 -2.55 16.40
CA ILE A 66 -13.30 -2.53 15.33
C ILE A 66 -13.52 -3.93 14.75
N ILE A 67 -12.43 -4.65 14.47
CA ILE A 67 -12.54 -6.03 13.95
C ILE A 67 -13.24 -6.92 14.95
N LYS A 68 -12.79 -6.90 16.23
CA LYS A 68 -13.26 -7.81 17.27
C LYS A 68 -14.73 -7.57 17.62
N ASP A 69 -15.08 -6.32 17.90
CA ASP A 69 -16.36 -6.02 18.55
C ASP A 69 -17.47 -5.67 17.55
N PHE A 70 -17.12 -5.33 16.29
CA PHE A 70 -18.11 -4.91 15.31
C PHE A 70 -18.10 -5.74 14.03
N LEU A 71 -16.94 -6.07 13.43
CA LEU A 71 -16.90 -6.75 12.15
C LEU A 71 -16.99 -8.27 12.27
N ALA A 72 -16.21 -8.89 13.14
CA ALA A 72 -16.19 -10.35 13.31
C ALA A 72 -17.56 -10.93 13.73
N PRO A 73 -18.32 -10.32 14.65
CA PRO A 73 -19.63 -10.85 15.02
C PRO A 73 -20.60 -10.96 13.84
N ARG A 74 -20.50 -10.04 12.87
CA ARG A 74 -21.34 -10.07 11.66
C ARG A 74 -21.02 -11.25 10.75
N LEU A 75 -19.77 -11.69 10.69
CA LEU A 75 -19.35 -12.80 9.84
C LEU A 75 -19.91 -14.14 10.30
N LYS A 76 -20.29 -14.27 11.56
CA LYS A 76 -20.85 -15.49 12.14
C LYS A 76 -22.16 -15.91 11.46
N ASP A 77 -22.98 -14.94 11.09
CA ASP A 77 -24.34 -15.15 10.62
C ASP A 77 -24.46 -14.97 9.08
N ILE A 78 -23.36 -14.69 8.41
CA ILE A 78 -23.37 -14.40 6.97
C ILE A 78 -22.90 -15.65 6.18
N GLU A 79 -23.67 -15.99 5.15
CA GLU A 79 -23.20 -16.88 4.10
C GLU A 79 -22.69 -16.05 2.91
N ILE A 80 -21.38 -16.14 2.66
CA ILE A 80 -20.72 -15.44 1.55
C ILE A 80 -20.82 -16.34 0.31
N ALA A 81 -21.67 -15.94 -0.63
CA ALA A 81 -21.99 -16.76 -1.80
C ALA A 81 -20.90 -16.69 -2.88
N ARG A 82 -20.17 -15.57 -3.00
CA ARG A 82 -19.17 -15.34 -4.06
C ARG A 82 -18.06 -14.42 -3.56
N ALA A 83 -16.90 -14.47 -4.22
CA ALA A 83 -15.89 -13.43 -4.08
C ALA A 83 -16.49 -12.10 -4.58
N GLY A 84 -16.50 -11.11 -3.71
CA GLY A 84 -17.10 -9.82 -3.99
C GLY A 84 -16.85 -8.82 -2.86
N PRO A 85 -17.30 -7.56 -3.02
CA PRO A 85 -17.08 -6.55 -2.01
C PRO A 85 -17.79 -6.93 -0.71
N ILE A 86 -17.02 -7.07 0.35
CA ILE A 86 -17.53 -7.34 1.70
C ILE A 86 -18.01 -6.05 2.37
N ALA A 87 -17.68 -4.91 1.76
CA ALA A 87 -18.10 -3.60 2.23
C ALA A 87 -19.61 -3.51 2.47
N GLU A 88 -20.44 -4.25 1.72
CA GLU A 88 -21.89 -4.31 1.91
C GLU A 88 -22.27 -4.81 3.32
N PHE A 89 -21.53 -5.81 3.85
CA PHE A 89 -21.77 -6.34 5.19
C PHE A 89 -21.26 -5.42 6.30
N PHE A 90 -20.32 -4.52 5.98
CA PHE A 90 -19.64 -3.63 6.92
C PHE A 90 -20.04 -2.17 6.79
N GLY A 91 -21.06 -1.85 5.96
CA GLY A 91 -21.54 -0.48 5.73
C GLY A 91 -22.03 0.24 6.98
N PHE A 92 -22.45 -0.51 8.03
CA PHE A 92 -22.90 0.06 9.31
C PHE A 92 -21.74 0.66 10.13
N VAL A 93 -20.48 0.26 9.88
CA VAL A 93 -19.30 0.86 10.46
C VAL A 93 -18.77 1.95 9.53
N ARG A 94 -18.82 3.21 9.97
CA ARG A 94 -18.21 4.32 9.23
C ARG A 94 -16.71 4.37 9.46
N GLY A 95 -15.94 4.71 8.40
CA GLY A 95 -14.48 4.74 8.48
C GLY A 95 -13.84 3.35 8.61
N HIS A 96 -12.67 3.30 9.24
CA HIS A 96 -11.89 2.09 9.50
C HIS A 96 -11.63 1.23 8.25
N PRO A 97 -11.14 1.85 7.15
CA PRO A 97 -10.91 1.14 5.89
C PRO A 97 -9.86 0.03 6.02
N MET A 98 -8.78 0.22 6.80
CA MET A 98 -7.73 -0.79 6.93
C MET A 98 -8.21 -2.02 7.69
N ALA A 99 -9.02 -1.84 8.74
CA ALA A 99 -9.65 -2.96 9.47
C ALA A 99 -10.55 -3.79 8.54
N LYS A 100 -11.38 -3.14 7.72
CA LYS A 100 -12.26 -3.80 6.73
C LYS A 100 -11.46 -4.51 5.64
N ALA A 101 -10.44 -3.83 5.12
CA ALA A 101 -9.57 -4.35 4.08
C ALA A 101 -8.89 -5.64 4.49
N GLY A 102 -8.38 -5.72 5.72
CA GLY A 102 -7.73 -6.92 6.22
C GLY A 102 -8.64 -8.15 6.23
N ILE A 103 -9.91 -7.98 6.60
CA ILE A 103 -10.90 -9.08 6.53
C ILE A 103 -11.24 -9.41 5.08
N GLU A 104 -11.47 -8.41 4.22
CA GLU A 104 -11.77 -8.63 2.81
C GLU A 104 -10.65 -9.38 2.11
N MET A 105 -9.39 -9.00 2.36
CA MET A 105 -8.21 -9.69 1.85
C MET A 105 -8.18 -11.16 2.27
N ALA A 106 -8.41 -11.46 3.55
CA ALA A 106 -8.41 -12.82 4.05
C ALA A 106 -9.50 -13.68 3.40
N ILE A 107 -10.70 -13.15 3.25
CA ILE A 107 -11.80 -13.84 2.60
C ILE A 107 -11.54 -14.03 1.10
N LEU A 108 -10.94 -13.04 0.45
CA LEU A 108 -10.60 -13.13 -0.97
C LEU A 108 -9.52 -14.20 -1.23
N ASP A 109 -8.49 -14.31 -0.38
CA ASP A 109 -7.50 -15.39 -0.46
C ASP A 109 -8.16 -16.76 -0.25
N LEU A 110 -9.08 -16.87 0.73
CA LEU A 110 -9.84 -18.09 0.97
C LEU A 110 -10.65 -18.52 -0.27
N PHE A 111 -11.35 -17.58 -0.93
CA PHE A 111 -12.08 -17.88 -2.17
C PHE A 111 -11.15 -18.34 -3.29
N ALA A 112 -10.05 -17.64 -3.50
CA ALA A 112 -9.07 -17.95 -4.53
C ALA A 112 -8.46 -19.34 -4.32
N ARG A 113 -8.14 -19.73 -3.07
CA ARG A 113 -7.68 -21.09 -2.72
C ARG A 113 -8.74 -22.14 -2.97
N ARG A 114 -9.98 -21.88 -2.58
CA ARG A 114 -11.10 -22.78 -2.77
C ARG A 114 -11.41 -23.04 -4.25
N GLU A 115 -11.28 -22.02 -5.09
CA GLU A 115 -11.48 -22.14 -6.54
C GLU A 115 -10.24 -22.68 -7.28
N GLY A 116 -9.12 -22.89 -6.58
CA GLY A 116 -7.86 -23.33 -7.19
C GLY A 116 -7.25 -22.27 -8.12
N ARG A 117 -7.55 -21.01 -7.95
CA ARG A 117 -7.16 -19.89 -8.82
C ARG A 117 -6.20 -18.92 -8.14
N PRO A 118 -5.26 -18.32 -8.88
CA PRO A 118 -4.47 -17.21 -8.37
C PRO A 118 -5.35 -16.01 -7.99
N LEU A 119 -4.96 -15.29 -6.94
CA LEU A 119 -5.65 -14.10 -6.47
C LEU A 119 -5.76 -13.01 -7.54
N SER A 120 -4.72 -12.84 -8.36
CA SER A 120 -4.70 -11.91 -9.50
C SER A 120 -5.83 -12.18 -10.50
N GLN A 121 -6.07 -13.46 -10.83
CA GLN A 121 -7.15 -13.82 -11.75
C GLN A 121 -8.53 -13.59 -11.15
N LEU A 122 -8.69 -13.77 -9.83
CA LEU A 122 -9.95 -13.51 -9.14
C LEU A 122 -10.32 -12.01 -9.17
N LEU A 123 -9.31 -11.13 -9.13
CA LEU A 123 -9.47 -9.68 -9.28
C LEU A 123 -9.65 -9.23 -10.73
N GLY A 124 -9.34 -10.07 -11.71
CA GLY A 124 -9.39 -9.76 -13.14
C GLY A 124 -8.08 -9.23 -13.71
N GLY A 125 -6.97 -9.53 -13.05
CA GLY A 125 -5.62 -9.22 -13.52
C GLY A 125 -5.25 -9.95 -14.81
N ARG A 126 -4.37 -9.34 -15.63
CA ARG A 126 -4.07 -9.81 -16.99
C ARG A 126 -2.57 -9.94 -17.30
N VAL A 127 -1.70 -9.51 -16.40
CA VAL A 127 -0.25 -9.50 -16.63
C VAL A 127 0.44 -10.54 -15.75
N GLU A 128 1.56 -11.06 -16.24
CA GLU A 128 2.37 -12.08 -15.56
C GLU A 128 3.51 -11.47 -14.74
N GLU A 129 3.83 -10.19 -15.01
CA GLU A 129 4.84 -9.42 -14.30
C GLU A 129 4.35 -7.99 -14.09
N ILE A 130 4.73 -7.39 -12.98
CA ILE A 130 4.42 -5.99 -12.66
C ILE A 130 5.69 -5.16 -12.48
N PRO A 131 5.75 -3.92 -13.01
CA PRO A 131 6.88 -3.04 -12.78
C PRO A 131 6.88 -2.50 -11.35
N THR A 132 8.08 -2.44 -10.74
CA THR A 132 8.19 -1.95 -9.38
C THR A 132 9.22 -0.85 -9.21
N GLY A 133 8.95 0.00 -8.24
CA GLY A 133 9.83 1.04 -7.71
C GLY A 133 10.24 0.74 -6.28
N ILE A 134 11.03 1.64 -5.73
CA ILE A 134 11.50 1.60 -4.35
C ILE A 134 11.31 2.96 -3.69
N SER A 135 10.95 2.97 -2.41
CA SER A 135 10.92 4.16 -1.56
C SER A 135 12.17 4.26 -0.72
N LEU A 136 12.82 5.43 -0.78
CA LEU A 136 13.96 5.80 0.05
C LEU A 136 13.51 6.84 1.09
N GLY A 137 13.81 6.58 2.36
CA GLY A 137 13.50 7.48 3.46
C GLY A 137 14.40 8.72 3.47
N ILE A 138 14.10 9.63 4.40
CA ILE A 138 14.96 10.77 4.70
C ILE A 138 16.22 10.25 5.39
N GLU A 139 17.37 10.72 4.95
CA GLU A 139 18.68 10.37 5.51
C GLU A 139 19.29 11.57 6.24
N SER A 140 20.28 11.30 7.10
CA SER A 140 21.01 12.36 7.78
C SER A 140 22.01 13.09 6.87
N ARG A 141 22.44 12.44 5.79
CA ARG A 141 23.42 12.94 4.84
C ARG A 141 22.98 12.63 3.41
N ILE A 142 23.24 13.58 2.50
CA ILE A 142 22.94 13.40 1.07
C ILE A 142 23.74 12.24 0.47
N GLU A 143 24.99 12.04 0.89
CA GLU A 143 25.83 10.94 0.41
C GLU A 143 25.24 9.56 0.69
N ASP A 144 24.61 9.38 1.85
CA ASP A 144 23.95 8.13 2.22
C ASP A 144 22.74 7.85 1.31
N LEU A 145 21.97 8.90 1.00
CA LEU A 145 20.88 8.82 0.02
C LEU A 145 21.40 8.50 -1.39
N LEU A 146 22.47 9.19 -1.85
CA LEU A 146 23.06 8.93 -3.17
C LEU A 146 23.54 7.49 -3.30
N GLY A 147 24.13 6.91 -2.25
CA GLY A 147 24.51 5.49 -2.21
C GLY A 147 23.30 4.55 -2.33
N GLN A 148 22.15 4.89 -1.69
CA GLN A 148 20.93 4.10 -1.83
C GLN A 148 20.30 4.23 -3.22
N VAL A 149 20.31 5.42 -3.82
CA VAL A 149 19.84 5.64 -5.21
C VAL A 149 20.67 4.79 -6.17
N GLU A 150 22.00 4.76 -6.03
CA GLU A 150 22.89 3.96 -6.86
C GLU A 150 22.60 2.46 -6.74
N GLN A 151 22.43 1.95 -5.51
CA GLN A 151 22.06 0.57 -5.26
C GLN A 151 20.68 0.22 -5.86
N ALA A 152 19.71 1.11 -5.73
CA ALA A 152 18.37 0.92 -6.30
C ALA A 152 18.40 0.88 -7.83
N ALA A 153 19.16 1.78 -8.46
CA ALA A 153 19.37 1.81 -9.90
C ALA A 153 20.07 0.53 -10.40
N ALA A 154 21.14 0.09 -9.71
CA ALA A 154 21.87 -1.13 -10.04
C ALA A 154 20.99 -2.40 -9.93
N ARG A 155 20.00 -2.41 -9.05
CA ARG A 155 19.00 -3.49 -8.91
C ARG A 155 17.88 -3.42 -9.96
N GLY A 156 17.87 -2.42 -10.84
CA GLY A 156 16.93 -2.29 -11.93
C GLY A 156 15.56 -1.73 -11.55
N TYR A 157 15.37 -1.18 -10.34
CA TYR A 157 14.09 -0.56 -9.96
C TYR A 157 13.67 0.50 -10.97
N ARG A 158 12.43 0.42 -11.46
CA ARG A 158 11.92 1.25 -12.56
C ARG A 158 11.47 2.64 -12.12
N ARG A 159 11.44 2.91 -10.84
CA ARG A 159 11.14 4.20 -10.23
C ARG A 159 11.79 4.28 -8.85
N ILE A 160 12.42 5.40 -8.56
CA ILE A 160 12.96 5.69 -7.22
C ILE A 160 12.15 6.84 -6.63
N LYS A 161 11.51 6.59 -5.50
CA LYS A 161 10.79 7.57 -4.68
C LYS A 161 11.68 8.04 -3.54
N ILE A 162 11.82 9.35 -3.40
CA ILE A 162 12.60 9.99 -2.34
C ILE A 162 11.64 10.73 -1.41
N LYS A 163 11.70 10.44 -0.11
CA LYS A 163 10.96 11.20 0.90
C LYS A 163 11.57 12.57 1.07
N ILE A 164 10.70 13.61 1.04
CA ILE A 164 11.11 14.99 1.22
C ILE A 164 10.37 15.64 2.39
N LYS A 165 10.94 16.72 2.91
CA LYS A 165 10.36 17.64 3.89
C LYS A 165 11.03 19.01 3.74
N PRO A 166 10.49 20.10 4.31
CA PRO A 166 11.16 21.38 4.30
C PRO A 166 12.64 21.30 4.72
N ARG A 167 13.54 21.87 3.90
CA ARG A 167 15.00 21.82 4.04
C ARG A 167 15.67 20.47 3.68
N TRP A 168 14.89 19.46 3.27
CA TRP A 168 15.38 18.20 2.71
C TRP A 168 14.59 17.89 1.44
N ASP A 169 14.75 18.71 0.41
CA ASP A 169 13.95 18.72 -0.81
C ASP A 169 14.76 19.18 -2.02
N VAL A 170 14.71 20.47 -2.41
CA VAL A 170 15.31 21.01 -3.63
C VAL A 170 16.81 20.71 -3.73
N ASP A 171 17.57 20.98 -2.67
CA ASP A 171 19.03 20.77 -2.68
C ASP A 171 19.39 19.29 -2.77
N VAL A 172 18.58 18.44 -2.13
CA VAL A 172 18.71 16.97 -2.23
C VAL A 172 18.45 16.52 -3.67
N MET A 173 17.38 17.03 -4.30
CA MET A 173 17.05 16.68 -5.68
C MET A 173 18.07 17.19 -6.67
N ALA A 174 18.63 18.37 -6.45
CA ALA A 174 19.75 18.90 -7.24
C ALA A 174 20.98 17.96 -7.17
N ALA A 175 21.34 17.50 -5.97
CA ALA A 175 22.46 16.58 -5.78
C ALA A 175 22.19 15.21 -6.45
N VAL A 176 20.95 14.68 -6.34
CA VAL A 176 20.56 13.43 -6.99
C VAL A 176 20.61 13.56 -8.51
N ARG A 177 20.03 14.63 -9.10
CA ARG A 177 20.04 14.85 -10.55
C ARG A 177 21.43 15.10 -11.12
N LYS A 178 22.28 15.80 -10.37
CA LYS A 178 23.69 15.99 -10.78
C LYS A 178 24.42 14.66 -10.96
N ARG A 179 24.15 13.65 -10.15
CA ARG A 179 24.80 12.34 -10.22
C ARG A 179 24.04 11.34 -11.11
N PHE A 180 22.72 11.44 -11.20
CA PHE A 180 21.84 10.50 -11.90
C PHE A 180 20.85 11.25 -12.81
N ALA A 181 21.34 11.72 -13.95
CA ALA A 181 20.59 12.61 -14.84
C ALA A 181 19.26 12.02 -15.39
N SER A 182 19.22 10.70 -15.65
CA SER A 182 18.14 10.07 -16.41
C SER A 182 17.32 9.03 -15.62
N ILE A 183 17.60 8.82 -14.32
CA ILE A 183 16.84 7.84 -13.52
C ILE A 183 15.40 8.34 -13.32
N PRO A 184 14.37 7.48 -13.47
CA PRO A 184 13.00 7.82 -13.15
C PRO A 184 12.84 8.11 -11.65
N LEU A 185 12.61 9.38 -11.31
CA LEU A 185 12.51 9.88 -9.94
C LEU A 185 11.13 10.44 -9.65
N MET A 186 10.66 10.28 -8.44
CA MET A 186 9.57 11.01 -7.84
C MET A 186 9.90 11.41 -6.40
N VAL A 187 9.21 12.38 -5.87
CA VAL A 187 9.31 12.77 -4.46
C VAL A 187 7.99 12.56 -3.74
N ASP A 188 8.06 12.34 -2.43
CA ASP A 188 6.90 12.15 -1.58
C ASP A 188 7.06 13.00 -0.31
N ALA A 189 6.15 13.95 -0.14
CA ALA A 189 6.16 14.92 0.93
C ALA A 189 5.37 14.48 2.17
N ASN A 190 4.47 13.51 2.04
CA ASN A 190 3.55 13.09 3.11
C ASN A 190 2.95 14.29 3.86
N ALA A 191 2.32 15.21 3.11
CA ALA A 191 1.62 16.39 3.63
C ALA A 191 2.52 17.39 4.40
N ALA A 192 3.79 17.53 4.05
CA ALA A 192 4.73 18.37 4.80
C ALA A 192 4.68 19.86 4.45
N TYR A 193 3.95 20.26 3.42
CA TYR A 193 3.88 21.64 2.92
C TYR A 193 2.46 22.19 2.97
N SER A 194 2.36 23.47 2.71
CA SER A 194 1.10 24.21 2.57
C SER A 194 1.06 24.94 1.22
N LEU A 195 -0.10 25.49 0.84
CA LEU A 195 -0.21 26.30 -0.38
C LEU A 195 0.70 27.54 -0.36
N ALA A 196 1.07 28.04 0.82
CA ALA A 196 2.03 29.15 0.95
C ALA A 196 3.44 28.79 0.46
N ASP A 197 3.77 27.49 0.38
CA ASP A 197 5.07 27.00 -0.11
C ASP A 197 5.09 26.80 -1.64
N THR A 198 4.09 27.28 -2.38
CA THR A 198 3.96 27.08 -3.82
C THR A 198 5.21 27.48 -4.61
N ASP A 199 5.77 28.68 -4.35
CA ASP A 199 6.97 29.15 -5.07
C ASP A 199 8.20 28.27 -4.77
N HIS A 200 8.29 27.72 -3.56
CA HIS A 200 9.33 26.77 -3.20
C HIS A 200 9.13 25.42 -3.93
N LEU A 201 7.91 24.89 -3.94
CA LEU A 201 7.57 23.62 -4.62
C LEU A 201 7.77 23.70 -6.14
N ARG A 202 7.54 24.86 -6.76
CA ARG A 202 7.80 25.09 -8.21
C ARG A 202 9.27 24.85 -8.59
N ARG A 203 10.21 25.05 -7.67
CA ARG A 203 11.62 24.72 -7.93
C ARG A 203 11.86 23.24 -8.19
N LEU A 204 10.95 22.37 -7.75
CA LEU A 204 11.02 20.93 -8.03
C LEU A 204 10.72 20.60 -9.49
N ASP A 205 10.06 21.50 -10.24
CA ASP A 205 9.78 21.31 -11.68
C ASP A 205 11.08 21.23 -12.51
N GLU A 206 12.19 21.84 -12.04
CA GLU A 206 13.49 21.82 -12.72
C GLU A 206 14.12 20.41 -12.79
N PHE A 207 13.66 19.46 -11.93
CA PHE A 207 14.28 18.15 -11.83
C PHE A 207 13.62 17.07 -12.71
N GLY A 208 12.62 17.38 -13.53
CA GLY A 208 11.95 16.41 -14.41
C GLY A 208 11.44 15.19 -13.66
N LEU A 209 10.75 15.43 -12.55
CA LEU A 209 10.17 14.39 -11.71
C LEU A 209 8.96 13.76 -12.39
N MET A 210 8.76 12.46 -12.19
CA MET A 210 7.54 11.78 -12.64
C MET A 210 6.30 12.35 -11.94
N MET A 211 6.42 12.69 -10.65
CA MET A 211 5.35 13.26 -9.82
C MET A 211 5.88 13.75 -8.48
N ILE A 212 5.08 14.62 -7.83
CA ILE A 212 5.20 15.00 -6.42
C ILE A 212 4.01 14.41 -5.69
N GLU A 213 4.26 13.45 -4.77
CA GLU A 213 3.22 12.76 -4.00
C GLU A 213 2.87 13.53 -2.74
N GLN A 214 1.55 13.74 -2.52
CA GLN A 214 0.90 14.35 -1.36
C GLN A 214 1.67 15.56 -0.79
N PRO A 215 1.83 16.63 -1.56
CA PRO A 215 2.55 17.80 -1.07
C PRO A 215 1.84 18.52 0.07
N LEU A 216 0.52 18.67 0.01
CA LEU A 216 -0.29 19.43 0.97
C LEU A 216 -1.06 18.50 1.92
N ASP A 217 -1.92 19.07 2.76
CA ASP A 217 -2.63 18.37 3.83
C ASP A 217 -3.34 17.09 3.34
N HIS A 218 -3.42 16.11 4.25
CA HIS A 218 -3.85 14.73 3.99
C HIS A 218 -5.34 14.56 3.64
N ASP A 219 -6.17 15.56 3.82
CA ASP A 219 -7.60 15.52 3.46
C ASP A 219 -8.05 16.69 2.56
N ASP A 220 -7.10 17.51 2.11
CA ASP A 220 -7.38 18.62 1.21
C ASP A 220 -7.34 18.20 -0.26
N LEU A 221 -8.31 18.65 -1.04
CA LEU A 221 -8.37 18.53 -2.50
C LEU A 221 -8.34 19.89 -3.19
N LEU A 222 -8.82 20.94 -2.53
CA LEU A 222 -9.00 22.24 -3.16
C LEU A 222 -7.68 22.97 -3.35
N ASP A 223 -6.82 22.96 -2.33
CA ASP A 223 -5.50 23.58 -2.43
C ASP A 223 -4.57 22.74 -3.30
N HIS A 224 -4.72 21.40 -3.31
CA HIS A 224 -4.03 20.56 -4.31
C HIS A 224 -4.44 20.94 -5.75
N ALA A 225 -5.71 21.25 -6.01
CA ALA A 225 -6.14 21.70 -7.33
C ALA A 225 -5.51 23.05 -7.74
N ARG A 226 -5.40 23.97 -6.77
CA ARG A 226 -4.71 25.27 -6.97
C ARG A 226 -3.23 25.06 -7.22
N LEU A 227 -2.58 24.23 -6.41
CA LEU A 227 -1.16 23.90 -6.58
C LEU A 227 -0.90 23.22 -7.93
N GLN A 228 -1.70 22.20 -8.32
CA GLN A 228 -1.52 21.50 -9.60
C GLN A 228 -1.66 22.43 -10.80
N ALA A 229 -2.47 23.48 -10.71
CA ALA A 229 -2.59 24.49 -11.79
C ALA A 229 -1.32 25.32 -11.97
N LEU A 230 -0.44 25.38 -10.96
CA LEU A 230 0.79 26.17 -10.94
C LEU A 230 2.07 25.34 -11.13
N LEU A 231 1.99 24.01 -10.96
CA LEU A 231 3.12 23.10 -11.15
C LEU A 231 3.11 22.45 -12.55
N GLU A 232 4.27 22.34 -13.16
CA GLU A 232 4.48 21.51 -14.35
C GLU A 232 4.50 20.02 -13.98
N THR A 233 5.18 19.67 -12.89
CA THR A 233 5.25 18.32 -12.37
C THR A 233 3.86 17.83 -11.91
N PRO A 234 3.45 16.60 -12.30
CA PRO A 234 2.19 16.04 -11.83
C PRO A 234 2.14 15.91 -10.31
N VAL A 235 1.08 16.41 -9.69
CA VAL A 235 0.75 16.08 -8.31
C VAL A 235 0.13 14.68 -8.29
N CYS A 236 0.59 13.84 -7.35
CA CYS A 236 0.04 12.53 -7.06
C CYS A 236 -0.65 12.56 -5.70
N LEU A 237 -1.91 12.17 -5.61
CA LEU A 237 -2.61 12.07 -4.33
C LEU A 237 -2.48 10.67 -3.74
N ASP A 238 -2.15 10.62 -2.46
CA ASP A 238 -2.09 9.44 -1.58
C ASP A 238 -3.14 9.57 -0.47
N GLU A 239 -2.80 10.21 0.64
CA GLU A 239 -3.61 10.30 1.85
C GLU A 239 -4.98 10.95 1.62
N SER A 240 -5.08 11.89 0.68
CA SER A 240 -6.33 12.59 0.36
C SER A 240 -7.38 11.71 -0.36
N VAL A 241 -6.98 10.55 -0.90
CA VAL A 241 -7.88 9.64 -1.62
C VAL A 241 -8.13 8.39 -0.79
N LYS A 242 -9.20 8.40 0.01
CA LYS A 242 -9.59 7.32 0.95
C LYS A 242 -10.75 6.47 0.43
N SER A 243 -11.35 6.84 -0.70
CA SER A 243 -12.51 6.17 -1.25
C SER A 243 -12.67 6.44 -2.76
N TYR A 244 -13.55 5.66 -3.40
CA TYR A 244 -14.04 5.94 -4.76
C TYR A 244 -14.57 7.38 -4.93
N ALA A 245 -15.30 7.86 -3.91
CA ALA A 245 -15.89 9.21 -3.97
C ALA A 245 -14.80 10.30 -3.94
N ASP A 246 -13.72 10.10 -3.17
CA ASP A 246 -12.62 11.06 -3.12
C ASP A 246 -11.85 11.07 -4.45
N ALA A 247 -11.59 9.90 -5.05
CA ALA A 247 -10.96 9.84 -6.38
C ALA A 247 -11.79 10.58 -7.43
N ARG A 248 -13.11 10.37 -7.45
CA ARG A 248 -14.01 11.07 -8.36
C ARG A 248 -13.96 12.59 -8.15
N ARG A 249 -13.99 13.05 -6.89
CA ARG A 249 -13.89 14.48 -6.56
C ARG A 249 -12.54 15.05 -6.97
N ALA A 250 -11.44 14.35 -6.66
CA ALA A 250 -10.10 14.78 -7.03
C ALA A 250 -9.94 14.97 -8.55
N ILE A 251 -10.50 14.06 -9.34
CA ILE A 251 -10.53 14.15 -10.80
C ILE A 251 -11.37 15.34 -11.26
N GLU A 252 -12.57 15.53 -10.68
CA GLU A 252 -13.52 16.59 -11.04
C GLU A 252 -12.93 17.97 -10.80
N VAL A 253 -12.30 18.20 -9.63
CA VAL A 253 -11.67 19.50 -9.30
C VAL A 253 -10.24 19.63 -9.85
N LYS A 254 -9.71 18.61 -10.57
CA LYS A 254 -8.36 18.57 -11.12
C LYS A 254 -7.26 18.73 -10.04
N ALA A 255 -7.47 18.12 -8.88
CA ALA A 255 -6.54 18.20 -7.75
C ALA A 255 -5.20 17.49 -8.02
N CYS A 256 -5.15 16.60 -9.00
CA CYS A 256 -3.95 15.82 -9.33
C CYS A 256 -3.96 15.35 -10.78
N ARG A 257 -2.82 14.84 -11.22
CA ARG A 257 -2.66 14.16 -12.52
C ARG A 257 -2.30 12.67 -12.35
N VAL A 258 -2.11 12.21 -11.11
CA VAL A 258 -1.81 10.81 -10.77
C VAL A 258 -2.48 10.46 -9.44
N ILE A 259 -2.93 9.22 -9.26
CA ILE A 259 -3.44 8.74 -7.98
C ILE A 259 -2.66 7.49 -7.55
N ASN A 260 -2.19 7.50 -6.32
CA ASN A 260 -1.65 6.34 -5.62
C ASN A 260 -2.81 5.53 -5.02
N ILE A 261 -2.96 4.27 -5.41
CA ILE A 261 -3.98 3.37 -4.86
C ILE A 261 -3.32 2.42 -3.86
N LYS A 262 -3.76 2.50 -2.60
CA LYS A 262 -3.39 1.54 -1.54
C LYS A 262 -4.67 0.83 -1.09
N GLN A 263 -4.80 -0.45 -1.40
CA GLN A 263 -6.05 -1.18 -1.16
C GLN A 263 -6.50 -1.15 0.31
N ALA A 264 -5.57 -1.20 1.25
CA ALA A 264 -5.93 -1.11 2.67
C ALA A 264 -6.48 0.26 3.05
N ARG A 265 -5.90 1.36 2.52
CA ARG A 265 -6.36 2.73 2.79
C ARG A 265 -7.77 2.99 2.27
N VAL A 266 -8.14 2.38 1.16
CA VAL A 266 -9.43 2.62 0.51
C VAL A 266 -10.53 1.62 0.87
N GLY A 267 -10.23 0.65 1.76
CA GLY A 267 -11.24 -0.24 2.32
C GLY A 267 -11.29 -1.65 1.77
N GLY A 268 -10.31 -2.05 0.95
CA GLY A 268 -10.15 -3.42 0.48
C GLY A 268 -9.89 -3.54 -1.02
N PRO A 269 -9.60 -4.77 -1.50
CA PRO A 269 -9.31 -5.05 -2.90
C PRO A 269 -10.42 -4.61 -3.87
N PHE A 270 -11.68 -4.84 -3.54
CA PHE A 270 -12.79 -4.45 -4.43
C PHE A 270 -13.03 -2.94 -4.44
N ALA A 271 -12.85 -2.25 -3.30
CA ALA A 271 -12.89 -0.79 -3.26
C ALA A 271 -11.73 -0.19 -4.08
N ALA A 272 -10.53 -0.77 -3.97
CA ALA A 272 -9.37 -0.38 -4.79
C ALA A 272 -9.62 -0.63 -6.27
N LYS A 273 -10.24 -1.76 -6.63
CA LYS A 273 -10.61 -2.06 -8.02
C LYS A 273 -11.62 -1.05 -8.56
N ALA A 274 -12.66 -0.72 -7.81
CA ALA A 274 -13.65 0.27 -8.23
C ALA A 274 -13.00 1.66 -8.45
N LEU A 275 -12.05 2.04 -7.57
CA LEU A 275 -11.28 3.27 -7.73
C LEU A 275 -10.37 3.22 -8.96
N HIS A 276 -9.67 2.09 -9.18
CA HIS A 276 -8.89 1.85 -10.39
C HIS A 276 -9.76 2.00 -11.65
N ASP A 277 -10.95 1.38 -11.67
CA ASP A 277 -11.82 1.37 -12.85
C ASP A 277 -12.31 2.78 -13.21
N VAL A 278 -12.62 3.64 -12.22
CA VAL A 278 -12.97 5.05 -12.51
C VAL A 278 -11.78 5.86 -13.00
N CYS A 279 -10.59 5.63 -12.45
CA CYS A 279 -9.37 6.28 -12.93
C CYS A 279 -9.07 5.89 -14.38
N LEU A 280 -9.13 4.59 -14.69
CA LEU A 280 -8.94 4.07 -16.05
C LEU A 280 -9.94 4.68 -17.04
N ALA A 281 -11.23 4.71 -16.69
CA ALA A 281 -12.28 5.30 -17.53
C ALA A 281 -12.10 6.81 -17.77
N LYS A 282 -11.40 7.51 -16.89
CA LYS A 282 -11.08 8.94 -16.99
C LYS A 282 -9.68 9.25 -17.53
N GLY A 283 -8.90 8.21 -17.89
CA GLY A 283 -7.52 8.37 -18.34
C GLY A 283 -6.58 8.89 -17.27
N MET A 284 -6.92 8.71 -15.97
CA MET A 284 -6.09 9.10 -14.85
C MET A 284 -5.05 8.01 -14.57
N PRO A 285 -3.75 8.28 -14.74
CA PRO A 285 -2.70 7.32 -14.40
C PRO A 285 -2.74 6.94 -12.92
N VAL A 286 -2.51 5.65 -12.64
CA VAL A 286 -2.47 5.13 -11.27
C VAL A 286 -1.29 4.19 -11.06
N TRP A 287 -0.89 4.03 -9.80
CA TRP A 287 0.07 3.04 -9.35
C TRP A 287 -0.30 2.47 -8.00
N CYS A 288 0.17 1.26 -7.71
CA CYS A 288 -0.11 0.56 -6.46
C CYS A 288 0.93 0.94 -5.40
N GLY A 289 0.49 1.66 -4.37
CA GLY A 289 1.32 2.03 -3.23
C GLY A 289 1.45 0.91 -2.20
N GLY A 290 2.40 1.07 -1.26
CA GLY A 290 2.64 0.18 -0.13
C GLY A 290 2.55 0.89 1.22
N LEU A 291 2.37 0.08 2.28
CA LEU A 291 2.25 0.50 3.70
C LEU A 291 3.21 -0.27 4.61
N LEU A 292 4.37 -0.67 4.10
CA LEU A 292 5.32 -1.55 4.79
C LEU A 292 4.67 -2.89 5.18
N GLU A 293 3.87 -3.45 4.31
CA GLU A 293 3.20 -4.72 4.53
C GLU A 293 4.20 -5.87 4.66
N THR A 294 3.79 -6.92 5.35
CA THR A 294 4.44 -8.23 5.28
C THR A 294 4.21 -8.86 3.90
N GLY A 295 4.80 -10.02 3.66
CA GLY A 295 4.58 -10.74 2.41
C GLY A 295 3.11 -11.05 2.11
N VAL A 296 2.25 -11.13 3.14
CA VAL A 296 0.80 -11.32 2.94
C VAL A 296 0.18 -10.11 2.26
N GLY A 297 0.31 -8.91 2.84
CA GLY A 297 -0.23 -7.69 2.23
C GLY A 297 0.42 -7.38 0.87
N ARG A 298 1.72 -7.69 0.71
CA ARG A 298 2.39 -7.55 -0.60
C ARG A 298 1.84 -8.46 -1.67
N ALA A 299 1.51 -9.72 -1.34
CA ALA A 299 0.90 -10.63 -2.30
C ALA A 299 -0.45 -10.09 -2.79
N HIS A 300 -1.24 -9.50 -1.90
CA HIS A 300 -2.46 -8.79 -2.28
C HIS A 300 -2.18 -7.57 -3.17
N ASN A 301 -1.13 -6.77 -2.87
CA ASN A 301 -0.74 -5.63 -3.70
C ASN A 301 -0.25 -6.07 -5.08
N ILE A 302 0.53 -7.17 -5.18
CA ILE A 302 0.94 -7.76 -6.45
C ILE A 302 -0.30 -8.14 -7.27
N ALA A 303 -1.25 -8.85 -6.67
CA ALA A 303 -2.48 -9.25 -7.35
C ALA A 303 -3.29 -8.05 -7.85
N LEU A 304 -3.44 -6.98 -7.05
CA LEU A 304 -4.12 -5.76 -7.45
C LEU A 304 -3.40 -5.05 -8.61
N ALA A 305 -2.07 -4.97 -8.55
CA ALA A 305 -1.25 -4.28 -9.56
C ALA A 305 -1.26 -4.95 -10.94
N THR A 306 -1.87 -6.15 -11.06
CA THR A 306 -2.08 -6.82 -12.36
C THR A 306 -3.25 -6.26 -13.16
N LEU A 307 -4.06 -5.38 -12.59
CA LEU A 307 -5.15 -4.72 -13.31
C LEU A 307 -4.61 -3.74 -14.37
N PRO A 308 -5.28 -3.61 -15.53
CA PRO A 308 -4.69 -2.96 -16.70
C PRO A 308 -4.39 -1.46 -16.55
N GLY A 309 -5.02 -0.76 -15.60
CA GLY A 309 -4.78 0.67 -15.36
C GLY A 309 -3.52 0.97 -14.53
N PHE A 310 -2.90 -0.02 -13.88
CA PHE A 310 -1.65 0.16 -13.15
C PHE A 310 -0.46 0.21 -14.12
N THR A 311 -0.29 1.34 -14.78
CA THR A 311 0.73 1.54 -15.81
C THR A 311 2.05 2.12 -15.29
N LEU A 312 2.02 2.69 -14.08
CA LEU A 312 3.21 3.25 -13.43
C LEU A 312 3.81 2.24 -12.43
N PRO A 313 5.15 2.22 -12.25
CA PRO A 313 5.78 1.30 -11.30
C PRO A 313 5.26 1.46 -9.88
N GLY A 314 4.83 0.36 -9.27
CA GLY A 314 4.28 0.31 -7.91
C GLY A 314 5.33 0.46 -6.81
N ASP A 315 4.87 0.53 -5.56
CA ASP A 315 5.74 0.59 -4.37
C ASP A 315 5.77 -0.78 -3.66
N ILE A 316 5.91 -1.84 -4.46
CA ILE A 316 5.96 -3.23 -4.03
C ILE A 316 7.41 -3.71 -4.19
N SER A 317 8.29 -3.34 -3.27
CA SER A 317 9.71 -3.73 -3.31
C SER A 317 9.93 -5.16 -2.83
N ALA A 318 11.12 -5.71 -3.06
CA ALA A 318 11.50 -7.02 -2.56
C ALA A 318 11.34 -7.11 -1.03
N SER A 319 11.02 -8.30 -0.50
CA SER A 319 10.87 -8.54 0.94
C SER A 319 12.12 -8.12 1.73
N GLU A 320 13.31 -8.40 1.21
CA GLU A 320 14.60 -8.04 1.83
C GLU A 320 14.81 -6.53 2.02
N ARG A 321 14.03 -5.69 1.35
CA ARG A 321 14.07 -4.23 1.55
C ARG A 321 13.69 -3.86 2.98
N TYR A 322 12.76 -4.60 3.57
CA TYR A 322 12.20 -4.30 4.89
C TYR A 322 12.49 -5.38 5.93
N TRP A 323 12.54 -6.64 5.51
CA TRP A 323 12.60 -7.79 6.40
C TRP A 323 13.88 -8.60 6.21
N LYS A 324 14.54 -8.93 7.31
CA LYS A 324 15.60 -9.95 7.29
C LYS A 324 15.03 -11.32 6.93
N GLU A 325 13.80 -11.58 7.40
CA GLU A 325 13.03 -12.77 7.12
C GLU A 325 11.56 -12.40 7.08
N ASP A 326 10.90 -12.65 5.93
CA ASP A 326 9.47 -12.41 5.75
C ASP A 326 8.67 -13.59 6.31
N ILE A 327 7.38 -13.37 6.58
CA ILE A 327 6.45 -14.39 7.09
C ILE A 327 5.91 -15.31 6.00
N ILE A 328 6.24 -15.08 4.74
CA ILE A 328 5.89 -15.94 3.59
C ILE A 328 7.11 -16.69 3.04
N ASP A 329 6.84 -17.74 2.29
CA ASP A 329 7.83 -18.50 1.53
C ASP A 329 7.28 -18.88 0.14
N PRO A 330 8.05 -18.65 -0.96
CA PRO A 330 9.28 -17.86 -1.02
C PRO A 330 9.03 -16.37 -0.72
N PRO A 331 10.08 -15.59 -0.38
CA PRO A 331 9.92 -14.14 -0.22
C PRO A 331 9.65 -13.48 -1.57
N VAL A 332 9.02 -12.30 -1.56
CA VAL A 332 8.87 -11.49 -2.78
C VAL A 332 10.24 -11.01 -3.24
N THR A 333 10.56 -11.25 -4.50
CA THR A 333 11.83 -10.84 -5.14
C THR A 333 11.56 -9.90 -6.32
N VAL A 334 12.57 -9.08 -6.62
CA VAL A 334 12.56 -8.20 -7.80
C VAL A 334 13.61 -8.71 -8.77
N GLY A 335 13.21 -8.96 -10.01
CA GLY A 335 14.12 -9.36 -11.08
C GLY A 335 15.05 -8.21 -11.51
N PRO A 336 16.13 -8.51 -12.25
CA PRO A 336 17.14 -7.53 -12.66
C PRO A 336 16.58 -6.43 -13.59
N ASN A 337 15.40 -6.66 -14.17
CA ASN A 337 14.66 -5.71 -15.00
C ASN A 337 13.68 -4.83 -14.21
N GLY A 338 13.68 -4.91 -12.86
CA GLY A 338 12.76 -4.16 -12.00
C GLY A 338 11.32 -4.65 -12.06
N MET A 339 11.11 -5.92 -12.39
CA MET A 339 9.79 -6.57 -12.44
C MET A 339 9.64 -7.55 -11.28
N ILE A 340 8.40 -7.72 -10.84
CA ILE A 340 8.00 -8.78 -9.91
C ILE A 340 7.12 -9.75 -10.69
N ALA A 341 7.49 -11.04 -10.67
CA ALA A 341 6.66 -12.10 -11.24
C ALA A 341 5.36 -12.26 -10.43
N VAL A 342 4.23 -12.36 -11.13
CA VAL A 342 2.93 -12.56 -10.49
C VAL A 342 2.78 -14.03 -10.12
N PRO A 343 2.45 -14.36 -8.87
CA PRO A 343 2.26 -15.75 -8.45
C PRO A 343 1.13 -16.44 -9.22
N THR A 344 1.38 -17.68 -9.64
CA THR A 344 0.43 -18.50 -10.40
C THR A 344 -0.30 -19.54 -9.55
N GLY A 345 0.14 -19.77 -8.31
CA GLY A 345 -0.49 -20.71 -7.38
C GLY A 345 -1.81 -20.17 -6.81
N PRO A 346 -2.66 -21.08 -6.26
CA PRO A 346 -3.94 -20.70 -5.67
C PRO A 346 -3.81 -19.69 -4.51
N GLY A 347 -4.76 -18.77 -4.42
CA GLY A 347 -4.74 -17.71 -3.41
C GLY A 347 -3.62 -16.74 -3.62
N LEU A 348 -2.91 -16.42 -2.52
CA LEU A 348 -1.73 -15.54 -2.53
C LEU A 348 -0.61 -16.04 -3.46
N GLY A 349 -0.59 -17.37 -3.74
CA GLY A 349 0.50 -18.02 -4.46
C GLY A 349 1.81 -18.15 -3.65
N TYR A 350 1.76 -17.80 -2.38
CA TYR A 350 2.82 -17.94 -1.39
C TYR A 350 2.33 -18.79 -0.21
N THR A 351 3.28 -19.43 0.48
CA THR A 351 2.99 -20.13 1.73
C THR A 351 3.21 -19.19 2.91
N VAL A 352 2.21 -19.00 3.75
CA VAL A 352 2.40 -18.28 5.03
C VAL A 352 3.05 -19.25 6.02
N VAL A 353 4.22 -18.88 6.52
CA VAL A 353 5.02 -19.70 7.45
C VAL A 353 4.54 -19.42 8.87
N GLU A 354 3.62 -20.23 9.37
CA GLU A 354 2.98 -20.01 10.68
C GLU A 354 3.96 -19.95 11.86
N SER A 355 5.09 -20.66 11.80
CA SER A 355 6.12 -20.58 12.84
C SER A 355 6.72 -19.18 12.91
N ARG A 356 6.98 -18.53 11.76
CA ARG A 356 7.46 -17.14 11.70
C ARG A 356 6.39 -16.16 12.18
N VAL A 357 5.12 -16.39 11.82
CA VAL A 357 3.99 -15.60 12.35
C VAL A 357 3.97 -15.66 13.87
N ARG A 358 4.01 -16.88 14.46
CA ARG A 358 4.01 -17.05 15.91
C ARG A 358 5.18 -16.35 16.60
N GLN A 359 6.38 -16.38 16.04
CA GLN A 359 7.58 -15.72 16.58
C GLN A 359 7.45 -14.19 16.64
N ARG A 360 6.68 -13.59 15.72
CA ARG A 360 6.48 -12.13 15.62
C ARG A 360 5.22 -11.65 16.31
N THR A 361 4.41 -12.56 16.84
CA THR A 361 3.11 -12.27 17.46
C THR A 361 3.28 -11.74 18.88
N LEU A 362 2.76 -10.53 19.13
CA LEU A 362 2.64 -9.94 20.46
C LEU A 362 1.32 -10.33 21.14
N ARG A 363 0.26 -10.45 20.35
CA ARG A 363 -1.09 -10.80 20.80
C ARG A 363 -1.79 -11.63 19.74
N ARG A 364 -2.49 -12.69 20.17
CA ARG A 364 -3.36 -13.52 19.32
C ARG A 364 -4.72 -13.66 19.97
N GLU A 365 -5.78 -13.69 19.15
CA GLU A 365 -7.14 -13.93 19.64
C GLU A 365 -7.96 -14.66 18.56
N THR A 366 -8.70 -15.68 18.97
CA THR A 366 -9.69 -16.36 18.13
C THR A 366 -11.05 -15.73 18.38
N LEU A 367 -11.65 -15.14 17.34
CA LEU A 367 -12.91 -14.40 17.42
C LEU A 367 -14.11 -15.24 17.01
N LEU A 368 -13.90 -16.18 16.09
CA LEU A 368 -14.89 -17.18 15.65
C LEU A 368 -14.24 -18.56 15.68
N GLY A 369 -15.04 -19.58 16.01
CA GLY A 369 -14.57 -20.97 16.17
C GLY A 369 -14.03 -21.24 17.58
N THR A 370 -13.65 -22.51 17.81
CA THR A 370 -12.98 -22.92 19.06
C THR A 370 -11.52 -22.49 19.06
N PRO A 371 -10.97 -22.09 20.21
CA PRO A 371 -9.57 -21.68 20.37
C PRO A 371 -8.57 -22.74 19.92
#